data_e70782ad5bc06278b0d328b3439b7bfc
#
_entry.id   e70782ad5bc06278b0d328b3439b7bfc
#
_cell.length_a   1.000
_cell.length_b   1.000
_cell.length_c   1.000
_cell.angle_alpha   90.00
_cell.angle_beta   90.00
_cell.angle_gamma   90.00
#
_symmetry.space_group_name_H-M   'P 1'
#
loop_
_entity.id
_entity.type
_entity.pdbx_description
1 polymer ?
#
loop_
_entity_poly.entity_id
_entity_poly.type
_entity_poly.pdbx_seq_one_letter_code
_entity_poly.pdbx_strand_id
1 'polypeptide(L)'
;MIVEYEKDGRVAVITLNRPEARNAVSGELAQALEEAVDRFENDDDLWVGVLAGNGPVFCAGADLKAVASGNANLGTSRGGFGGFVTLERTKPIIAAVEGPAVAGGCELVLAC
;
A
#
# COMPACT_ATOMS: atom_id res chain seq x y z
N MET A 1 10.42 8.67 2.31
CA MET A 1 10.16 7.41 1.56
C MET A 1 8.70 7.36 1.18
N ILE A 2 8.39 6.88 0.01
CA ILE A 2 7.01 6.83 -0.52
C ILE A 2 6.11 5.84 0.24
N VAL A 3 6.71 4.81 0.82
CA VAL A 3 6.06 3.91 1.77
C VAL A 3 6.96 3.82 3.00
N GLU A 4 6.40 4.08 4.16
CA GLU A 4 7.11 3.98 5.42
C GLU A 4 6.85 2.62 6.06
N TYR A 5 7.85 2.08 6.75
CA TYR A 5 7.78 0.78 7.40
C TYR A 5 8.31 0.89 8.82
N GLU A 6 7.52 0.47 9.79
CA GLU A 6 7.88 0.54 11.20
C GLU A 6 7.48 -0.74 11.92
N LYS A 7 8.35 -1.21 12.81
CA LYS A 7 8.05 -2.35 13.69
C LYS A 7 7.65 -1.83 15.06
N ASP A 8 6.55 -2.32 15.58
CA ASP A 8 6.09 -2.06 16.93
C ASP A 8 5.67 -3.40 17.57
N GLY A 9 6.57 -3.99 18.35
CA GLY A 9 6.35 -5.32 18.91
C GLY A 9 6.20 -6.37 17.81
N ARG A 10 5.05 -7.04 17.79
CA ARG A 10 4.68 -8.04 16.79
C ARG A 10 3.93 -7.46 15.59
N VAL A 11 3.89 -6.14 15.48
CA VAL A 11 3.11 -5.45 14.45
C VAL A 11 4.06 -4.71 13.50
N ALA A 12 3.83 -4.86 12.19
CA ALA A 12 4.43 -3.98 11.19
C ALA A 12 3.41 -2.90 10.82
N VAL A 13 3.82 -1.64 10.89
CA VAL A 13 3.00 -0.53 10.39
C VAL A 13 3.57 -0.09 9.06
N ILE A 14 2.79 -0.29 8.01
CA ILE A 14 3.14 0.06 6.63
C ILE A 14 2.29 1.25 6.25
N THR A 15 2.91 2.38 5.96
CA THR A 15 2.21 3.64 5.77
C THR A 15 2.47 4.21 4.38
N LEU A 16 1.40 4.42 3.63
CA LEU A 16 1.46 5.15 2.36
C LEU A 16 1.86 6.60 2.68
N ASN A 17 2.94 7.06 2.10
CA ASN A 17 3.52 8.36 2.44
C ASN A 17 3.70 9.23 1.19
N ARG A 18 2.59 9.54 0.57
CA ARG A 18 2.54 10.44 -0.59
C ARG A 18 1.34 11.38 -0.42
N PRO A 19 1.27 12.09 0.75
CA PRO A 19 0.08 12.88 1.07
C PRO A 19 -0.19 14.04 0.11
N GLU A 20 0.84 14.60 -0.53
CA GLU A 20 0.71 15.66 -1.53
C GLU A 20 -0.04 15.19 -2.79
N ALA A 21 -0.07 13.90 -3.05
CA ALA A 21 -0.81 13.29 -4.15
C ALA A 21 -1.97 12.41 -3.64
N ARG A 22 -2.45 12.65 -2.41
CA ARG A 22 -3.52 11.88 -1.75
C ARG A 22 -3.23 10.38 -1.75
N ASN A 23 -1.97 10.00 -1.62
CA ASN A 23 -1.49 8.62 -1.65
C ASN A 23 -1.92 7.86 -2.91
N ALA A 24 -2.04 8.56 -4.03
CA ALA A 24 -2.37 7.95 -5.31
C ALA A 24 -1.30 6.93 -5.71
N VAL A 25 -1.76 5.82 -6.26
CA VAL A 25 -0.90 4.70 -6.62
C VAL A 25 -0.22 4.96 -7.96
N SER A 26 1.11 5.08 -7.91
CA SER A 26 2.02 5.06 -9.05
C SER A 26 2.72 3.70 -9.11
N GLY A 27 3.46 3.44 -10.18
CA GLY A 27 4.29 2.24 -10.26
C GLY A 27 5.34 2.18 -9.16
N GLU A 28 5.91 3.33 -8.80
CA GLU A 28 6.88 3.44 -7.71
C GLU A 28 6.26 3.07 -6.36
N LEU A 29 5.06 3.58 -6.06
CA LEU A 29 4.37 3.25 -4.83
C LEU A 29 4.00 1.76 -4.80
N ALA A 30 3.52 1.21 -5.91
CA ALA A 30 3.17 -0.20 -6.00
C ALA A 30 4.37 -1.10 -5.69
N GLN A 31 5.52 -0.81 -6.27
CA GLN A 31 6.73 -1.57 -6.01
C GLN A 31 7.19 -1.45 -4.55
N ALA A 32 7.16 -0.23 -4.00
CA ALA A 32 7.54 -0.01 -2.61
C ALA A 32 6.59 -0.71 -1.63
N LEU A 33 5.30 -0.74 -1.93
CA LEU A 33 4.32 -1.44 -1.09
C LEU A 33 4.52 -2.95 -1.12
N GLU A 34 4.75 -3.52 -2.29
CA GLU A 34 5.07 -4.95 -2.40
C GLU A 34 6.32 -5.32 -1.60
N GLU A 35 7.37 -4.52 -1.71
CA GLU A 35 8.61 -4.74 -0.95
C GLU A 35 8.37 -4.68 0.56
N ALA A 36 7.56 -3.74 1.01
CA ALA A 36 7.22 -3.61 2.43
C ALA A 36 6.45 -4.83 2.93
N VAL A 37 5.49 -5.33 2.16
CA VAL A 37 4.73 -6.53 2.52
C VAL A 37 5.63 -7.76 2.52
N ASP A 38 6.52 -7.90 1.55
CA ASP A 38 7.50 -9.00 1.52
C ASP A 38 8.39 -8.98 2.77
N ARG A 39 8.84 -7.80 3.18
CA ARG A 39 9.63 -7.64 4.40
C ARG A 39 8.86 -8.09 5.64
N PHE A 40 7.60 -7.72 5.72
CA PHE A 40 6.70 -8.13 6.80
C PHE A 40 6.49 -9.65 6.80
N GLU A 41 6.16 -10.23 5.66
CA GLU A 41 5.91 -11.68 5.53
C GLU A 41 7.14 -12.51 5.93
N ASN A 42 8.34 -12.02 5.65
CA ASN A 42 9.59 -12.75 5.88
C ASN A 42 10.19 -12.50 7.27
N ASP A 43 9.55 -11.71 8.11
CA ASP A 43 10.04 -11.42 9.47
C ASP A 43 9.27 -12.26 10.49
N ASP A 44 9.93 -13.30 11.02
CA ASP A 44 9.32 -14.24 11.95
C ASP A 44 8.89 -13.61 13.28
N ASP A 45 9.42 -12.43 13.61
CA ASP A 45 9.03 -11.71 14.82
C ASP A 45 7.69 -10.99 14.67
N LEU A 46 7.19 -10.85 13.46
CA LEU A 46 5.97 -10.10 13.17
C LEU A 46 4.80 -11.04 12.91
N TRP A 47 3.63 -10.69 13.48
CA TRP A 47 2.42 -11.49 13.39
C TRP A 47 1.31 -10.81 12.60
N VAL A 48 1.24 -9.47 12.66
CA VAL A 48 0.16 -8.68 12.06
C VAL A 48 0.75 -7.45 11.39
N GLY A 49 0.22 -7.11 10.22
CA GLY A 49 0.49 -5.86 9.54
C GLY A 49 -0.66 -4.88 9.69
N VAL A 50 -0.34 -3.59 9.67
CA VAL A 50 -1.30 -2.51 9.59
C VAL A 50 -0.95 -1.68 8.37
N LEU A 51 -1.92 -1.47 7.48
CA LEU A 51 -1.77 -0.59 6.33
C LEU A 51 -2.46 0.74 6.65
N ALA A 52 -1.70 1.82 6.63
CA ALA A 52 -2.18 3.17 6.96
C ALA A 52 -1.78 4.15 5.86
N GLY A 53 -2.29 5.37 5.93
CA GLY A 53 -1.92 6.44 5.01
C GLY A 53 -1.69 7.74 5.75
N ASN A 54 -0.61 8.44 5.41
CA ASN A 54 -0.33 9.76 5.93
C ASN A 54 -1.19 10.81 5.25
N GLY A 55 -1.54 11.86 5.99
CA GLY A 55 -2.35 12.95 5.49
C GLY A 55 -3.84 12.71 5.61
N PRO A 56 -4.67 13.61 5.03
CA PRO A 56 -6.14 13.57 5.21
C PRO A 56 -6.83 12.49 4.39
N VAL A 57 -6.16 11.87 3.42
CA VAL A 57 -6.73 10.85 2.53
C VAL A 57 -5.95 9.55 2.72
N PHE A 58 -6.66 8.44 2.91
CA PHE A 58 -6.01 7.13 2.97
C PHE A 58 -5.37 6.80 1.61
N CYS A 59 -6.16 6.75 0.56
CA CYS A 59 -5.68 6.53 -0.80
C CYS A 59 -6.75 6.91 -1.83
N ALA A 60 -6.38 7.76 -2.77
CA ALA A 60 -7.30 8.24 -3.82
C ALA A 60 -7.41 7.30 -5.02
N GLY A 61 -6.64 6.21 -5.04
CA GLY A 61 -6.65 5.26 -6.15
C GLY A 61 -5.51 5.49 -7.14
N ALA A 62 -5.75 5.22 -8.43
CA ALA A 62 -4.74 5.32 -9.47
C ALA A 62 -4.20 6.75 -9.62
N ASP A 63 -2.90 6.87 -9.82
CA ASP A 63 -2.28 8.16 -10.15
C ASP A 63 -2.61 8.52 -11.59
N LEU A 64 -3.58 9.40 -11.77
CA LEU A 64 -4.07 9.81 -13.10
C LEU A 64 -3.01 10.56 -13.90
N LYS A 65 -2.09 11.26 -13.24
CA LYS A 65 -0.99 11.93 -13.93
C LYS A 65 -0.01 10.92 -14.51
N ALA A 66 0.27 9.85 -13.77
CA ALA A 66 1.12 8.75 -14.27
C ALA A 66 0.48 8.08 -15.47
N VAL A 67 -0.83 7.80 -15.42
CA VAL A 67 -1.58 7.21 -16.54
C VAL A 67 -1.56 8.15 -17.74
N ALA A 68 -1.82 9.44 -17.55
CA ALA A 68 -1.85 10.43 -18.62
C ALA A 68 -0.48 10.60 -19.31
N SER A 69 0.62 10.42 -18.58
CA SER A 69 1.97 10.53 -19.12
C SER A 69 2.47 9.23 -19.80
N GLY A 70 1.60 8.22 -19.93
CA GLY A 70 1.93 6.94 -20.53
C GLY A 70 2.52 5.92 -19.57
N ASN A 71 2.66 6.26 -18.29
CA ASN A 71 3.15 5.37 -17.25
C ASN A 71 1.96 4.72 -16.52
N ALA A 72 1.24 3.86 -17.24
CA ALA A 72 0.00 3.26 -16.76
C ALA A 72 0.22 1.96 -15.96
N ASN A 73 1.47 1.55 -15.74
CA ASN A 73 1.76 0.36 -14.95
C ASN A 73 1.73 0.69 -13.46
N LEU A 74 0.58 0.54 -12.85
CA LEU A 74 0.31 0.88 -11.46
C LEU A 74 0.33 -0.33 -10.54
N GLY A 75 0.96 -1.40 -10.96
CA GLY A 75 1.01 -2.64 -10.21
C GLY A 75 2.30 -3.41 -10.42
N THR A 76 2.30 -4.62 -9.90
CA THR A 76 3.39 -5.57 -10.04
C THR A 76 2.87 -6.89 -10.58
N SER A 77 3.76 -7.74 -11.09
CA SER A 77 3.35 -9.04 -11.63
C SER A 77 2.74 -9.95 -10.57
N ARG A 78 3.25 -9.93 -9.34
CA ARG A 78 2.72 -10.75 -8.24
C ARG A 78 1.56 -10.06 -7.52
N GLY A 79 1.69 -8.78 -7.26
CA GLY A 79 0.78 -8.05 -6.40
C GLY A 79 -0.41 -7.42 -7.10
N GLY A 80 -0.42 -7.37 -8.43
CA GLY A 80 -1.47 -6.68 -9.16
C GLY A 80 -1.49 -5.20 -8.85
N PHE A 81 -2.66 -4.59 -8.87
CA PHE A 81 -2.81 -3.17 -8.59
C PHE A 81 -2.21 -2.81 -7.23
N GLY A 82 -1.42 -1.75 -7.20
CA GLY A 82 -0.74 -1.28 -5.99
C GLY A 82 0.34 -2.21 -5.46
N GLY A 83 0.67 -3.29 -6.21
CA GLY A 83 1.59 -4.31 -5.70
C GLY A 83 1.03 -5.08 -4.52
N PHE A 84 -0.28 -5.07 -4.32
CA PHE A 84 -0.90 -5.50 -3.07
C PHE A 84 -2.14 -6.38 -3.26
N VAL A 85 -3.00 -6.04 -4.21
CA VAL A 85 -4.36 -6.60 -4.30
C VAL A 85 -4.37 -8.12 -4.49
N THR A 86 -3.46 -8.66 -5.30
CA THR A 86 -3.35 -10.09 -5.54
C THR A 86 -2.12 -10.73 -4.91
N LEU A 87 -1.39 -9.98 -4.10
CA LEU A 87 -0.19 -10.47 -3.44
C LEU A 87 -0.56 -11.53 -2.39
N GLU A 88 0.00 -12.73 -2.51
CA GLU A 88 -0.24 -13.80 -1.56
C GLU A 88 0.38 -13.46 -0.20
N ARG A 89 -0.39 -13.67 0.85
CA ARG A 89 0.02 -13.41 2.22
C ARG A 89 -0.42 -14.54 3.13
N THR A 90 0.40 -14.82 4.14
CA THR A 90 0.08 -15.80 5.19
C THR A 90 -0.30 -15.13 6.50
N LYS A 91 0.05 -13.85 6.66
CA LYS A 91 -0.21 -13.07 7.87
C LYS A 91 -1.30 -12.04 7.61
N PRO A 92 -2.16 -11.76 8.62
CA PRO A 92 -3.22 -10.78 8.44
C PRO A 92 -2.67 -9.36 8.33
N ILE A 93 -3.31 -8.56 7.50
CA ILE A 93 -3.07 -7.11 7.39
C ILE A 93 -4.39 -6.40 7.63
N ILE A 94 -4.37 -5.44 8.54
CA ILE A 94 -5.54 -4.65 8.91
C ILE A 94 -5.41 -3.26 8.29
N ALA A 95 -6.45 -2.78 7.63
CA ALA A 95 -6.48 -1.43 7.09
C ALA A 95 -6.88 -0.45 8.20
N ALA A 96 -6.01 0.54 8.47
CA ALA A 96 -6.31 1.65 9.37
C ALA A 96 -6.72 2.87 8.54
N VAL A 97 -8.01 2.98 8.29
CA VAL A 97 -8.57 3.97 7.35
C VAL A 97 -9.07 5.18 8.13
N GLU A 98 -8.33 6.28 8.08
CA GLU A 98 -8.67 7.52 8.78
C GLU A 98 -9.18 8.61 7.84
N GLY A 99 -9.24 8.36 6.55
CA GLY A 99 -9.72 9.31 5.55
C GLY A 99 -10.29 8.58 4.35
N PRO A 100 -10.68 9.30 3.30
CA PRO A 100 -11.26 8.69 2.11
C PRO A 100 -10.35 7.61 1.51
N ALA A 101 -10.96 6.48 1.16
CA ALA A 101 -10.34 5.38 0.43
C ALA A 101 -11.25 5.07 -0.74
N VAL A 102 -10.92 5.59 -1.92
CA VAL A 102 -11.81 5.55 -3.07
C VAL A 102 -11.16 4.87 -4.26
N ALA A 103 -11.97 4.31 -5.15
CA ALA A 103 -11.52 3.58 -6.33
C ALA A 103 -10.45 2.55 -5.96
N GLY A 104 -9.26 2.63 -6.53
CA GLY A 104 -8.15 1.74 -6.18
C GLY A 104 -7.78 1.75 -4.70
N GLY A 105 -7.99 2.88 -4.00
CA GLY A 105 -7.79 2.96 -2.56
C GLY A 105 -8.76 2.05 -1.80
N CYS A 106 -10.00 1.99 -2.24
CA CYS A 106 -10.97 1.04 -1.68
C CYS A 106 -10.56 -0.41 -1.97
N GLU A 107 -10.00 -0.66 -3.13
CA GLU A 107 -9.49 -2.01 -3.47
C GLU A 107 -8.37 -2.45 -2.54
N LEU A 108 -7.47 -1.54 -2.16
CA LEU A 108 -6.43 -1.85 -1.17
C LEU A 108 -7.05 -2.23 0.17
N VAL A 109 -8.06 -1.48 0.62
CA VAL A 109 -8.76 -1.78 1.87
C VAL A 109 -9.42 -3.16 1.83
N LEU A 110 -10.11 -3.47 0.74
CA LEU A 110 -10.80 -4.74 0.59
C LEU A 110 -9.84 -5.94 0.48
N ALA A 111 -8.62 -5.69 0.07
CA ALA A 111 -7.58 -6.72 -0.03
C ALA A 111 -6.91 -7.03 1.32
N CYS A 112 -7.11 -6.19 2.31
CA CYS A 112 -6.59 -6.41 3.67
C CYS A 112 -7.29 -7.57 4.37
#